data_feb28d7e19d6cdb010ae15cb2a1a77b2
#
_entry.id   feb28d7e19d6cdb010ae15cb2a1a77b2
#
_cell.length_a   1.000
_cell.length_b   1.000
_cell.length_c   1.000
_cell.angle_alpha   90.00
_cell.angle_beta   90.00
_cell.angle_gamma   90.00
#
_symmetry.space_group_name_H-M   'P 1'
#
loop_
_entity.id
_entity.type
_entity.pdbx_description
1 polymer ?
#
loop_
_entity_poly.entity_id
_entity_poly.type
_entity_poly.pdbx_seq_one_letter_code
_entity_poly.pdbx_strand_id
1 'polypeptide(L)'
;MRRVLAIVGPTAVGKSDLAIKLAKIFDGEIVSCDSMQIYREMDIGTAKPTNEEMSLVPHHMINIKNPDEDYSCAEYALDAKKAIDDILTRNKTPIICGGTGLYLSSLFDIKSFESTKKDDEYRKEMELFCEKNGKTALHNLLKEVDPESAESIHENNVKRVIRALEIYKCTGKKKSELDKESKTEKSPYDSVVIYLSYKDRDKLREAIDKRVDKMVENGLIDEVRSLYNKGFMKEKSTASEAIGYKEFVPYLEGKESLENCIDRLKTSTRQYAKRQMTWFNKKGYNVIYIDEENALERALEIIKGNQNG
;
A
#
# COMPACT_ATOMS: atom_id res chain seq x y z
N MET A 1 -2.17 -25.35 -11.69
CA MET A 1 -1.50 -24.36 -10.79
C MET A 1 -2.49 -23.24 -10.50
N ARG A 2 -2.48 -22.69 -9.27
CA ARG A 2 -3.37 -21.58 -8.85
C ARG A 2 -2.78 -20.26 -9.35
N ARG A 3 -3.16 -19.84 -10.55
CA ARG A 3 -2.62 -18.62 -11.17
C ARG A 3 -3.27 -17.37 -10.59
N VAL A 4 -2.45 -16.39 -10.24
CA VAL A 4 -2.84 -15.07 -9.74
C VAL A 4 -2.19 -14.00 -10.59
N LEU A 5 -2.96 -13.03 -11.07
CA LEU A 5 -2.43 -11.85 -11.75
C LEU A 5 -2.25 -10.72 -10.74
N ALA A 6 -1.23 -9.89 -10.93
CA ALA A 6 -1.06 -8.69 -10.11
C ALA A 6 -0.71 -7.49 -10.99
N ILE A 7 -1.49 -6.42 -10.86
CA ILE A 7 -1.30 -5.14 -11.55
C ILE A 7 -0.86 -4.12 -10.52
N VAL A 8 0.41 -3.77 -10.55
CA VAL A 8 1.03 -2.90 -9.55
C VAL A 8 1.67 -1.67 -10.18
N GLY A 9 2.02 -0.69 -9.37
CA GLY A 9 2.69 0.53 -9.85
C GLY A 9 2.33 1.76 -9.02
N PRO A 10 2.92 2.92 -9.33
CA PRO A 10 2.63 4.15 -8.63
C PRO A 10 1.17 4.59 -8.86
N THR A 11 0.74 5.57 -8.08
CA THR A 11 -0.56 6.22 -8.32
C THR A 11 -0.58 6.91 -9.69
N ALA A 12 -1.77 7.10 -10.27
CA ALA A 12 -2.00 7.77 -11.55
C ALA A 12 -1.47 7.06 -12.82
N VAL A 13 -1.22 5.72 -12.78
CA VAL A 13 -0.76 4.95 -13.96
C VAL A 13 -1.86 4.06 -14.59
N GLY A 14 -3.13 4.22 -14.22
CA GLY A 14 -4.23 3.47 -14.85
C GLY A 14 -4.34 2.00 -14.44
N LYS A 15 -3.86 1.60 -13.23
CA LYS A 15 -3.94 0.22 -12.74
C LYS A 15 -5.35 -0.35 -12.71
N SER A 16 -6.32 0.41 -12.17
CA SER A 16 -7.71 -0.03 -12.01
C SER A 16 -8.37 -0.30 -13.37
N ASP A 17 -8.17 0.59 -14.34
CA ASP A 17 -8.69 0.40 -15.70
C ASP A 17 -8.14 -0.86 -16.37
N LEU A 18 -6.81 -1.11 -16.28
CA LEU A 18 -6.23 -2.33 -16.81
C LEU A 18 -6.73 -3.57 -16.06
N ALA A 19 -6.85 -3.51 -14.73
CA ALA A 19 -7.33 -4.63 -13.93
C ALA A 19 -8.76 -5.02 -14.28
N ILE A 20 -9.67 -4.05 -14.48
CA ILE A 20 -11.05 -4.29 -14.91
C ILE A 20 -11.09 -4.92 -16.31
N LYS A 21 -10.28 -4.43 -17.26
CA LYS A 21 -10.20 -5.01 -18.62
C LYS A 21 -9.72 -6.46 -18.58
N LEU A 22 -8.67 -6.76 -17.81
CA LEU A 22 -8.16 -8.12 -17.65
C LEU A 22 -9.16 -9.02 -16.92
N ALA A 23 -9.87 -8.50 -15.90
CA ALA A 23 -10.90 -9.26 -15.20
C ALA A 23 -12.04 -9.69 -16.13
N LYS A 24 -12.45 -8.83 -17.04
CA LYS A 24 -13.48 -9.18 -18.08
C LYS A 24 -12.97 -10.25 -19.05
N ILE A 25 -11.68 -10.23 -19.42
CA ILE A 25 -11.09 -11.18 -20.38
C ILE A 25 -10.87 -12.57 -19.74
N PHE A 26 -10.44 -12.60 -18.47
CA PHE A 26 -10.06 -13.83 -17.77
C PHE A 26 -11.10 -14.34 -16.78
N ASP A 27 -12.36 -13.88 -16.87
CA ASP A 27 -13.41 -14.17 -15.88
C ASP A 27 -12.89 -14.02 -14.44
N GLY A 28 -12.29 -12.86 -14.17
CA GLY A 28 -11.58 -12.59 -12.92
C GLY A 28 -12.34 -11.70 -11.97
N GLU A 29 -11.84 -11.64 -10.73
CA GLU A 29 -12.31 -10.72 -9.69
C GLU A 29 -11.11 -9.97 -9.12
N ILE A 30 -11.31 -8.71 -8.73
CA ILE A 30 -10.22 -7.83 -8.27
C ILE A 30 -10.08 -7.90 -6.75
N VAL A 31 -8.84 -8.07 -6.28
CA VAL A 31 -8.46 -7.97 -4.87
C VAL A 31 -7.63 -6.70 -4.70
N SER A 32 -8.18 -5.68 -4.02
CA SER A 32 -7.48 -4.43 -3.80
C SER A 32 -6.23 -4.63 -2.95
N CYS A 33 -5.12 -4.08 -3.42
CA CYS A 33 -3.82 -4.05 -2.74
C CYS A 33 -3.44 -2.59 -2.40
N ASP A 34 -4.39 -1.89 -1.76
CA ASP A 34 -4.23 -0.50 -1.33
C ASP A 34 -4.61 -0.36 0.14
N SER A 35 -3.70 0.21 0.94
CA SER A 35 -3.86 0.31 2.39
C SER A 35 -4.87 1.38 2.83
N MET A 36 -5.39 2.19 1.90
CA MET A 36 -6.36 3.23 2.21
C MET A 36 -7.76 2.92 1.68
N GLN A 37 -7.90 2.17 0.59
CA GLN A 37 -9.20 1.76 0.04
C GLN A 37 -9.97 0.78 0.95
N ILE A 38 -9.32 0.21 1.94
CA ILE A 38 -9.94 -0.65 2.96
C ILE A 38 -10.90 0.11 3.87
N TYR A 39 -10.71 1.43 4.03
CA TYR A 39 -11.50 2.25 4.93
C TYR A 39 -12.79 2.73 4.28
N ARG A 40 -13.91 2.59 5.00
CA ARG A 40 -15.21 3.14 4.58
C ARG A 40 -15.16 4.66 4.57
N GLU A 41 -15.96 5.28 3.70
CA GLU A 41 -16.12 6.74 3.58
C GLU A 41 -14.83 7.49 3.17
N MET A 42 -13.77 6.77 2.82
CA MET A 42 -12.54 7.32 2.25
C MET A 42 -12.49 6.95 0.77
N ASP A 43 -13.31 7.60 -0.05
CA ASP A 43 -13.57 7.17 -1.43
C ASP A 43 -12.82 8.00 -2.45
N ILE A 44 -12.99 9.32 -2.42
CA ILE A 44 -12.40 10.26 -3.40
C ILE A 44 -10.90 10.37 -3.17
N GLY A 45 -10.46 10.62 -1.93
CA GLY A 45 -9.04 10.81 -1.60
C GLY A 45 -8.19 9.58 -1.81
N THR A 46 -8.78 8.38 -1.75
CA THR A 46 -8.10 7.11 -2.05
C THR A 46 -8.25 6.69 -3.52
N ALA A 47 -9.06 7.43 -4.30
CA ALA A 47 -9.52 7.04 -5.64
C ALA A 47 -10.00 5.59 -5.67
N LYS A 48 -10.90 5.27 -4.76
CA LYS A 48 -11.59 4.00 -4.70
C LYS A 48 -12.37 3.76 -5.99
N PRO A 49 -12.49 2.53 -6.49
CA PRO A 49 -13.35 2.22 -7.62
C PRO A 49 -14.78 2.74 -7.40
N THR A 50 -15.37 3.33 -8.43
CA THR A 50 -16.75 3.81 -8.38
C THR A 50 -17.74 2.67 -8.30
N ASN A 51 -19.01 2.95 -7.94
CA ASN A 51 -20.06 1.95 -7.93
C ASN A 51 -20.27 1.33 -9.34
N GLU A 52 -20.11 2.14 -10.40
CA GLU A 52 -20.17 1.68 -11.78
C GLU A 52 -19.03 0.70 -12.07
N GLU A 53 -17.80 1.02 -11.69
CA GLU A 53 -16.65 0.12 -11.86
C GLU A 53 -16.81 -1.16 -11.05
N MET A 54 -17.28 -1.08 -9.80
CA MET A 54 -17.57 -2.26 -8.96
C MET A 54 -18.72 -3.10 -9.48
N SER A 55 -19.67 -2.53 -10.23
CA SER A 55 -20.74 -3.28 -10.90
C SER A 55 -20.24 -4.09 -12.10
N LEU A 56 -19.16 -3.67 -12.74
CA LEU A 56 -18.57 -4.36 -13.89
C LEU A 56 -17.84 -5.64 -13.51
N VAL A 57 -17.16 -5.62 -12.35
CA VAL A 57 -16.32 -6.71 -11.84
C VAL A 57 -16.37 -6.71 -10.32
N PRO A 58 -16.52 -7.87 -9.65
CA PRO A 58 -16.45 -7.92 -8.19
C PRO A 58 -15.09 -7.44 -7.66
N HIS A 59 -15.14 -6.63 -6.61
CA HIS A 59 -13.96 -6.12 -5.91
C HIS A 59 -13.96 -6.58 -4.45
N HIS A 60 -12.81 -7.08 -4.01
CA HIS A 60 -12.57 -7.54 -2.64
C HIS A 60 -11.56 -6.61 -1.94
N MET A 61 -11.52 -6.64 -0.63
CA MET A 61 -10.62 -5.83 0.21
C MET A 61 -10.86 -4.33 0.09
N ILE A 62 -12.11 -3.93 -0.12
CA ILE A 62 -12.59 -2.55 -0.17
C ILE A 62 -13.67 -2.38 0.91
N ASN A 63 -13.68 -1.26 1.62
CA ASN A 63 -14.69 -0.93 2.65
C ASN A 63 -14.81 -1.97 3.77
N ILE A 64 -13.70 -2.56 4.19
CA ILE A 64 -13.71 -3.62 5.22
C ILE A 64 -13.47 -3.10 6.64
N LYS A 65 -13.01 -1.85 6.79
CA LYS A 65 -12.70 -1.20 8.07
C LYS A 65 -13.33 0.19 8.17
N ASN A 66 -13.58 0.65 9.40
CA ASN A 66 -13.91 2.05 9.64
C ASN A 66 -12.62 2.85 9.85
N PRO A 67 -12.62 4.20 9.65
CA PRO A 67 -11.41 5.01 9.75
C PRO A 67 -10.75 5.05 11.13
N ASP A 68 -11.47 4.70 12.19
CA ASP A 68 -10.99 4.60 13.57
C ASP A 68 -10.44 3.21 13.93
N GLU A 69 -10.56 2.24 13.03
CA GLU A 69 -10.04 0.90 13.26
C GLU A 69 -8.59 0.75 12.76
N ASP A 70 -7.75 0.13 13.56
CA ASP A 70 -6.42 -0.29 13.11
C ASP A 70 -6.53 -1.47 12.12
N TYR A 71 -5.65 -1.46 11.13
CA TYR A 71 -5.50 -2.59 10.21
C TYR A 71 -4.04 -2.80 9.83
N SER A 72 -3.54 -3.98 10.10
CA SER A 72 -2.13 -4.33 9.89
C SER A 72 -1.90 -5.04 8.55
N CYS A 73 -0.65 -5.04 8.10
CA CYS A 73 -0.22 -5.81 6.94
C CYS A 73 -0.43 -7.33 7.13
N ALA A 74 -0.36 -7.84 8.38
CA ALA A 74 -0.60 -9.24 8.69
C ALA A 74 -2.09 -9.59 8.54
N GLU A 75 -3.00 -8.72 9.02
CA GLU A 75 -4.44 -8.90 8.79
C GLU A 75 -4.77 -8.85 7.30
N TYR A 76 -4.17 -7.89 6.56
CA TYR A 76 -4.33 -7.84 5.11
C TYR A 76 -3.92 -9.16 4.44
N ALA A 77 -2.76 -9.72 4.80
CA ALA A 77 -2.28 -10.97 4.21
C ALA A 77 -3.26 -12.13 4.42
N LEU A 78 -3.84 -12.24 5.63
CA LEU A 78 -4.82 -13.26 5.96
C LEU A 78 -6.13 -13.09 5.20
N ASP A 79 -6.68 -11.88 5.19
CA ASP A 79 -7.97 -11.62 4.58
C ASP A 79 -7.91 -11.63 3.05
N ALA A 80 -6.85 -11.06 2.45
CA ALA A 80 -6.64 -11.13 1.02
C ALA A 80 -6.37 -12.57 0.54
N LYS A 81 -5.66 -13.40 1.32
CA LYS A 81 -5.49 -14.81 1.03
C LYS A 81 -6.83 -15.56 1.01
N LYS A 82 -7.71 -15.30 2.00
CA LYS A 82 -9.07 -15.88 2.01
C LYS A 82 -9.85 -15.49 0.75
N ALA A 83 -9.81 -14.20 0.36
CA ALA A 83 -10.46 -13.73 -0.85
C ALA A 83 -9.89 -14.39 -2.11
N ILE A 84 -8.57 -14.50 -2.25
CA ILE A 84 -7.90 -15.18 -3.37
C ILE A 84 -8.31 -16.66 -3.44
N ASP A 85 -8.27 -17.36 -2.31
CA ASP A 85 -8.61 -18.78 -2.26
C ASP A 85 -10.08 -19.02 -2.60
N ASP A 86 -11.01 -18.16 -2.15
CA ASP A 86 -12.42 -18.20 -2.51
C ASP A 86 -12.64 -18.01 -4.03
N ILE A 87 -12.00 -17.00 -4.62
CA ILE A 87 -12.06 -16.75 -6.07
C ILE A 87 -11.58 -17.98 -6.86
N LEU A 88 -10.46 -18.56 -6.43
CA LEU A 88 -9.90 -19.77 -7.07
C LEU A 88 -10.80 -21.00 -6.93
N THR A 89 -11.52 -21.17 -5.81
CA THR A 89 -12.48 -22.29 -5.63
C THR A 89 -13.67 -22.18 -6.57
N ARG A 90 -14.03 -20.96 -6.98
CA ARG A 90 -15.06 -20.69 -7.98
C ARG A 90 -14.54 -20.74 -9.43
N ASN A 91 -13.30 -21.24 -9.64
CA ASN A 91 -12.63 -21.31 -10.94
C ASN A 91 -12.47 -19.96 -11.65
N LYS A 92 -12.41 -18.87 -10.87
CA LYS A 92 -12.19 -17.51 -11.39
C LYS A 92 -10.72 -17.10 -11.20
N THR A 93 -10.31 -16.05 -11.91
CA THR A 93 -8.95 -15.54 -11.86
C THR A 93 -8.83 -14.40 -10.83
N PRO A 94 -8.07 -14.55 -9.73
CA PRO A 94 -7.80 -13.44 -8.83
C PRO A 94 -6.86 -12.43 -9.49
N ILE A 95 -7.23 -11.14 -9.47
CA ILE A 95 -6.43 -10.04 -10.00
C ILE A 95 -6.14 -9.07 -8.87
N ILE A 96 -4.92 -9.11 -8.35
CA ILE A 96 -4.46 -8.17 -7.33
C ILE A 96 -4.21 -6.82 -8.00
N CYS A 97 -4.80 -5.75 -7.48
CA CYS A 97 -4.63 -4.42 -8.04
C CYS A 97 -4.30 -3.39 -6.94
N GLY A 98 -3.15 -2.73 -7.06
CA GLY A 98 -2.83 -1.67 -6.11
C GLY A 98 -1.40 -1.17 -6.11
N GLY A 99 -1.12 -0.27 -5.16
CA GLY A 99 0.18 0.42 -5.05
C GLY A 99 0.92 0.19 -3.73
N THR A 100 0.36 -0.60 -2.80
CA THR A 100 0.97 -0.84 -1.49
C THR A 100 1.94 -2.03 -1.56
N GLY A 101 3.22 -1.72 -1.84
CA GLY A 101 4.24 -2.76 -2.03
C GLY A 101 4.39 -3.72 -0.85
N LEU A 102 4.20 -3.24 0.39
CA LEU A 102 4.25 -4.09 1.58
C LEU A 102 3.12 -5.14 1.59
N TYR A 103 1.91 -4.76 1.17
CA TYR A 103 0.77 -5.67 1.04
C TYR A 103 1.04 -6.73 -0.04
N LEU A 104 1.59 -6.31 -1.20
CA LEU A 104 1.95 -7.26 -2.24
C LEU A 104 3.01 -8.27 -1.75
N SER A 105 4.05 -7.79 -1.06
CA SER A 105 5.07 -8.67 -0.49
C SER A 105 4.51 -9.62 0.56
N SER A 106 3.50 -9.22 1.33
CA SER A 106 2.88 -10.12 2.32
C SER A 106 2.09 -11.28 1.70
N LEU A 107 1.69 -11.15 0.43
CA LEU A 107 0.98 -12.20 -0.30
C LEU A 107 1.92 -13.15 -1.05
N PHE A 108 3.00 -12.62 -1.62
CA PHE A 108 3.89 -13.39 -2.49
C PHE A 108 5.22 -13.77 -1.85
N ASP A 109 5.77 -12.88 -1.04
CA ASP A 109 6.89 -13.24 -0.19
C ASP A 109 6.25 -13.85 1.08
N ILE A 110 6.25 -15.16 1.27
CA ILE A 110 5.81 -15.79 2.51
C ILE A 110 6.78 -15.35 3.61
N LYS A 111 6.71 -14.07 3.90
CA LYS A 111 7.21 -13.59 5.16
C LYS A 111 6.24 -14.15 6.19
N SER A 112 6.76 -14.86 7.15
CA SER A 112 6.07 -15.06 8.39
C SER A 112 5.80 -13.66 8.98
N PHE A 113 4.79 -12.96 8.41
CA PHE A 113 4.04 -11.97 9.14
C PHE A 113 3.24 -12.75 10.19
N GLU A 114 3.91 -13.73 10.84
CA GLU A 114 3.44 -14.21 12.12
C GLU A 114 3.19 -12.94 12.89
N SER A 115 1.93 -12.74 13.20
CA SER A 115 1.43 -11.59 13.88
C SER A 115 2.13 -11.52 15.24
N THR A 116 3.34 -10.96 15.23
CA THR A 116 3.97 -10.55 16.46
C THR A 116 2.97 -9.56 17.05
N LYS A 117 2.31 -9.97 18.13
CA LYS A 117 1.32 -9.15 18.79
C LYS A 117 1.93 -7.77 19.00
N LYS A 118 1.18 -6.74 18.62
CA LYS A 118 1.55 -5.35 18.82
C LYS A 118 1.64 -5.13 20.33
N ASP A 119 2.77 -4.63 20.81
CA ASP A 119 2.99 -4.24 22.20
C ASP A 119 2.99 -2.71 22.29
N ASP A 120 1.80 -2.13 22.42
CA ASP A 120 1.63 -0.68 22.43
C ASP A 120 2.28 -0.01 23.64
N GLU A 121 2.40 -0.72 24.78
CA GLU A 121 3.09 -0.21 25.97
C GLU A 121 4.60 -0.10 25.69
N TYR A 122 5.18 -1.14 25.12
CA TYR A 122 6.60 -1.11 24.76
C TYR A 122 6.92 -0.08 23.68
N ARG A 123 6.05 0.12 22.72
CA ARG A 123 6.23 1.17 21.71
C ARG A 123 6.26 2.54 22.35
N LYS A 124 5.33 2.85 23.24
CA LYS A 124 5.31 4.11 23.98
C LYS A 124 6.55 4.28 24.85
N GLU A 125 6.98 3.21 25.54
CA GLU A 125 8.23 3.23 26.31
C GLU A 125 9.43 3.60 25.45
N MET A 126 9.58 2.98 24.28
CA MET A 126 10.67 3.25 23.34
C MET A 126 10.57 4.62 22.66
N GLU A 127 9.38 5.13 22.42
CA GLU A 127 9.16 6.50 21.95
C GLU A 127 9.61 7.52 23.00
N LEU A 128 9.22 7.35 24.25
CA LEU A 128 9.67 8.18 25.37
C LEU A 128 11.20 8.08 25.60
N PHE A 129 11.75 6.87 25.49
CA PHE A 129 13.20 6.68 25.55
C PHE A 129 13.91 7.48 24.44
N CYS A 130 13.38 7.44 23.21
CA CYS A 130 13.92 8.17 22.08
C CYS A 130 13.82 9.69 22.26
N GLU A 131 12.72 10.18 22.80
CA GLU A 131 12.54 11.61 23.13
C GLU A 131 13.55 12.10 24.17
N LYS A 132 13.81 11.29 25.19
CA LYS A 132 14.72 11.64 26.29
C LYS A 132 16.19 11.50 25.93
N ASN A 133 16.58 10.44 25.20
CA ASN A 133 17.97 10.04 24.98
C ASN A 133 18.45 10.25 23.55
N GLY A 134 17.53 10.58 22.63
CA GLY A 134 17.82 10.79 21.23
C GLY A 134 17.77 9.49 20.37
N LYS A 135 17.72 9.69 19.06
CA LYS A 135 17.58 8.60 18.07
C LYS A 135 18.78 7.66 18.05
N THR A 136 19.97 8.20 18.21
CA THR A 136 21.22 7.43 18.22
C THR A 136 21.25 6.46 19.41
N ALA A 137 20.78 6.89 20.59
CA ALA A 137 20.70 6.00 21.76
C ALA A 137 19.71 4.85 21.51
N LEU A 138 18.53 5.13 20.95
CA LEU A 138 17.57 4.11 20.58
C LEU A 138 18.15 3.13 19.54
N HIS A 139 18.87 3.62 18.54
CA HIS A 139 19.50 2.81 17.52
C HIS A 139 20.61 1.92 18.09
N ASN A 140 21.34 2.39 19.11
CA ASN A 140 22.36 1.58 19.81
C ASN A 140 21.72 0.39 20.53
N LEU A 141 20.54 0.54 21.14
CA LEU A 141 19.79 -0.61 21.69
C LEU A 141 19.52 -1.67 20.61
N LEU A 142 19.11 -1.24 19.41
CA LEU A 142 18.94 -2.18 18.30
C LEU A 142 20.25 -2.84 17.89
N LYS A 143 21.35 -2.08 17.87
CA LYS A 143 22.68 -2.59 17.51
C LYS A 143 23.17 -3.68 18.48
N GLU A 144 22.84 -3.56 19.77
CA GLU A 144 23.17 -4.58 20.77
C GLU A 144 22.36 -5.87 20.56
N VAL A 145 21.09 -5.74 20.21
CA VAL A 145 20.16 -6.87 20.06
C VAL A 145 20.27 -7.53 18.69
N ASP A 146 20.26 -6.72 17.62
CA ASP A 146 20.25 -7.18 16.22
C ASP A 146 21.14 -6.27 15.37
N PRO A 147 22.47 -6.51 15.37
CA PRO A 147 23.44 -5.68 14.63
C PRO A 147 23.13 -5.60 13.13
N GLU A 148 22.67 -6.70 12.53
CA GLU A 148 22.34 -6.75 11.09
C GLU A 148 21.13 -5.88 10.74
N SER A 149 20.08 -5.89 11.59
CA SER A 149 18.98 -4.95 11.43
C SER A 149 19.42 -3.51 11.65
N ALA A 150 20.32 -3.24 12.61
CA ALA A 150 20.81 -1.90 12.85
C ALA A 150 21.64 -1.36 11.67
N GLU A 151 22.39 -2.21 10.97
CA GLU A 151 23.11 -1.80 9.75
C GLU A 151 22.16 -1.44 8.61
N SER A 152 21.03 -2.13 8.49
CA SER A 152 20.04 -1.93 7.42
C SER A 152 19.01 -0.84 7.70
N ILE A 153 18.77 -0.49 8.97
CA ILE A 153 17.76 0.48 9.41
C ILE A 153 18.48 1.75 9.91
N HIS A 154 18.33 2.84 9.16
CA HIS A 154 18.90 4.11 9.55
C HIS A 154 18.29 4.64 10.87
N GLU A 155 19.08 5.25 11.76
CA GLU A 155 18.65 5.77 13.06
C GLU A 155 17.46 6.74 13.01
N ASN A 156 17.31 7.50 11.93
CA ASN A 156 16.17 8.38 11.71
C ASN A 156 14.85 7.64 11.45
N ASN A 157 14.88 6.34 11.19
CA ASN A 157 13.69 5.49 11.04
C ASN A 157 13.21 4.95 12.38
N VAL A 158 12.94 5.85 13.35
CA VAL A 158 12.56 5.52 14.73
C VAL A 158 11.48 4.42 14.79
N LYS A 159 10.41 4.53 14.00
CA LYS A 159 9.34 3.52 13.95
C LYS A 159 9.86 2.12 13.55
N ARG A 160 10.80 2.04 12.62
CA ARG A 160 11.39 0.75 12.21
C ARG A 160 12.35 0.20 13.25
N VAL A 161 13.13 1.07 13.93
CA VAL A 161 13.99 0.68 15.03
C VAL A 161 13.15 0.11 16.16
N ILE A 162 12.10 0.82 16.60
CA ILE A 162 11.17 0.35 17.63
C ILE A 162 10.54 -0.99 17.25
N ARG A 163 10.09 -1.14 15.99
CA ARG A 163 9.49 -2.41 15.52
C ARG A 163 10.47 -3.58 15.57
N ALA A 164 11.72 -3.37 15.25
CA ALA A 164 12.74 -4.43 15.32
C ALA A 164 13.01 -4.85 16.78
N LEU A 165 13.10 -3.90 17.70
CA LEU A 165 13.21 -4.15 19.13
C LEU A 165 11.96 -4.86 19.70
N GLU A 166 10.76 -4.44 19.30
CA GLU A 166 9.49 -5.07 19.68
C GLU A 166 9.41 -6.53 19.25
N ILE A 167 9.82 -6.84 18.01
CA ILE A 167 9.88 -8.21 17.50
C ILE A 167 10.75 -9.07 18.41
N TYR A 168 11.96 -8.58 18.74
CA TYR A 168 12.85 -9.32 19.63
C TYR A 168 12.25 -9.51 21.03
N LYS A 169 11.67 -8.46 21.61
CA LYS A 169 11.00 -8.53 22.93
C LYS A 169 9.89 -9.57 22.95
N CYS A 170 9.05 -9.58 21.89
CA CYS A 170 7.86 -10.45 21.86
C CYS A 170 8.16 -11.89 21.48
N THR A 171 9.21 -12.15 20.70
CA THR A 171 9.48 -13.47 20.10
C THR A 171 10.79 -14.11 20.58
N GLY A 172 11.71 -13.34 21.14
CA GLY A 172 13.09 -13.77 21.39
C GLY A 172 13.93 -13.97 20.13
N LYS A 173 13.37 -13.77 18.92
CA LYS A 173 14.08 -13.89 17.65
C LYS A 173 14.45 -12.51 17.10
N LYS A 174 15.60 -12.41 16.47
CA LYS A 174 16.02 -11.18 15.78
C LYS A 174 15.20 -10.96 14.52
N LYS A 175 14.89 -9.70 14.22
CA LYS A 175 14.20 -9.35 12.97
C LYS A 175 14.99 -9.82 11.75
N SER A 176 16.33 -9.69 11.77
CA SER A 176 17.20 -10.15 10.69
C SER A 176 17.12 -11.67 10.44
N GLU A 177 16.95 -12.47 11.49
CA GLU A 177 16.75 -13.92 11.39
C GLU A 177 15.40 -14.24 10.73
N LEU A 178 14.31 -13.61 11.21
CA LEU A 178 12.98 -13.76 10.62
C LEU A 178 12.94 -13.33 9.14
N ASP A 179 13.63 -12.23 8.79
CA ASP A 179 13.74 -11.78 7.41
C ASP A 179 14.49 -12.78 6.51
N LYS A 180 15.43 -13.55 7.05
CA LYS A 180 16.15 -14.62 6.31
C LYS A 180 15.30 -15.87 6.15
N GLU A 181 14.67 -16.34 7.24
CA GLU A 181 13.74 -17.48 7.21
C GLU A 181 12.66 -17.26 6.15
N SER A 182 12.11 -16.05 6.07
CA SER A 182 11.05 -15.70 5.11
C SER A 182 11.45 -15.68 3.63
N LYS A 183 12.74 -15.61 3.30
CA LYS A 183 13.22 -15.61 1.91
C LYS A 183 13.30 -17.01 1.29
N THR A 184 13.24 -18.04 2.11
CA THR A 184 13.41 -19.44 1.68
C THR A 184 12.12 -20.11 1.22
N GLU A 185 10.96 -19.57 1.56
CA GLU A 185 9.67 -20.14 1.20
C GLU A 185 9.18 -19.58 -0.14
N LYS A 186 8.68 -20.48 -1.00
CA LYS A 186 8.08 -20.09 -2.29
C LYS A 186 6.63 -19.65 -2.12
N SER A 187 6.20 -18.66 -2.90
CA SER A 187 4.81 -18.26 -2.97
C SER A 187 3.88 -19.46 -3.21
N PRO A 188 2.73 -19.56 -2.51
CA PRO A 188 1.74 -20.60 -2.77
C PRO A 188 1.02 -20.42 -4.10
N TYR A 189 1.23 -19.28 -4.76
CA TYR A 189 0.58 -18.90 -6.01
C TYR A 189 1.57 -18.84 -7.16
N ASP A 190 1.15 -19.33 -8.33
CA ASP A 190 1.79 -19.03 -9.61
C ASP A 190 1.37 -17.60 -10.01
N SER A 191 2.24 -16.63 -9.81
CA SER A 191 1.90 -15.22 -9.96
C SER A 191 2.57 -14.57 -11.15
N VAL A 192 1.77 -13.88 -11.97
CA VAL A 192 2.26 -12.99 -13.03
C VAL A 192 2.09 -11.55 -12.54
N VAL A 193 3.21 -10.89 -12.27
CA VAL A 193 3.21 -9.50 -11.79
C VAL A 193 3.55 -8.55 -12.93
N ILE A 194 2.63 -7.63 -13.21
CA ILE A 194 2.75 -6.56 -14.21
C ILE A 194 2.91 -5.24 -13.46
N TYR A 195 4.00 -4.56 -13.72
CA TYR A 195 4.31 -3.27 -13.13
C TYR A 195 4.08 -2.15 -14.16
N LEU A 196 3.02 -1.35 -13.94
CA LEU A 196 2.75 -0.17 -14.76
C LEU A 196 3.59 1.01 -14.29
N SER A 197 4.20 1.72 -15.23
CA SER A 197 4.96 2.92 -14.95
C SER A 197 4.87 3.91 -16.13
N TYR A 198 5.38 5.11 -15.92
CA TYR A 198 5.76 6.03 -16.98
C TYR A 198 7.27 5.96 -17.19
N LYS A 199 7.73 6.00 -18.43
CA LYS A 199 9.14 6.20 -18.73
C LYS A 199 9.53 7.65 -18.50
N ASP A 200 8.69 8.57 -18.97
CA ASP A 200 8.82 10.00 -18.72
C ASP A 200 8.25 10.37 -17.36
N ARG A 201 9.12 10.88 -16.48
CA ARG A 201 8.76 11.27 -15.11
C ARG A 201 7.91 12.53 -15.05
N ASP A 202 8.02 13.40 -16.02
CA ASP A 202 7.25 14.65 -16.06
C ASP A 202 5.81 14.34 -16.46
N LYS A 203 5.57 13.41 -17.39
CA LYS A 203 4.24 12.89 -17.68
C LYS A 203 3.56 12.25 -16.45
N LEU A 204 4.32 11.50 -15.63
CA LEU A 204 3.78 10.99 -14.38
C LEU A 204 3.40 12.12 -13.41
N ARG A 205 4.21 13.17 -13.30
CA ARG A 205 3.91 14.33 -12.45
C ARG A 205 2.62 15.03 -12.90
N GLU A 206 2.50 15.28 -14.20
CA GLU A 206 1.30 15.86 -14.78
C GLU A 206 0.05 15.00 -14.52
N ALA A 207 0.16 13.67 -14.69
CA ALA A 207 -0.94 12.75 -14.43
C ALA A 207 -1.36 12.76 -12.95
N ILE A 208 -0.40 12.88 -12.02
CA ILE A 208 -0.66 13.03 -10.59
C ILE A 208 -1.38 14.36 -10.32
N ASP A 209 -0.90 15.45 -10.87
CA ASP A 209 -1.48 16.78 -10.62
C ASP A 209 -2.91 16.85 -11.15
N LYS A 210 -3.15 16.40 -12.38
CA LYS A 210 -4.50 16.28 -12.96
C LYS A 210 -5.43 15.41 -12.12
N ARG A 211 -4.91 14.31 -11.56
CA ARG A 211 -5.69 13.44 -10.68
C ARG A 211 -6.08 14.16 -9.39
N VAL A 212 -5.17 14.92 -8.77
CA VAL A 212 -5.47 15.70 -7.57
C VAL A 212 -6.52 16.77 -7.86
N ASP A 213 -6.38 17.50 -8.97
CA ASP A 213 -7.36 18.51 -9.38
C ASP A 213 -8.76 17.88 -9.54
N LYS A 214 -8.84 16.74 -10.23
CA LYS A 214 -10.08 15.99 -10.38
C LYS A 214 -10.67 15.48 -9.04
N MET A 215 -9.85 15.08 -8.08
CA MET A 215 -10.33 14.71 -6.74
C MET A 215 -10.98 15.92 -6.05
N VAL A 216 -10.38 17.09 -6.13
CA VAL A 216 -10.93 18.33 -5.57
C VAL A 216 -12.25 18.70 -6.25
N GLU A 217 -12.32 18.65 -7.58
CA GLU A 217 -13.53 18.88 -8.35
C GLU A 217 -14.66 17.89 -7.99
N ASN A 218 -14.32 16.65 -7.70
CA ASN A 218 -15.26 15.60 -7.34
C ASN A 218 -15.73 15.65 -5.86
N GLY A 219 -15.31 16.67 -5.07
CA GLY A 219 -15.81 16.88 -3.72
C GLY A 219 -14.89 16.34 -2.61
N LEU A 220 -13.60 16.14 -2.87
CA LEU A 220 -12.63 15.69 -1.85
C LEU A 220 -12.71 16.50 -0.56
N ILE A 221 -12.89 17.84 -0.66
CA ILE A 221 -12.94 18.72 0.51
C ILE A 221 -14.14 18.39 1.41
N ASP A 222 -15.28 18.08 0.82
CA ASP A 222 -16.48 17.73 1.57
C ASP A 222 -16.38 16.35 2.21
N GLU A 223 -15.72 15.40 1.54
CA GLU A 223 -15.39 14.10 2.11
C GLU A 223 -14.47 14.26 3.33
N VAL A 224 -13.40 15.05 3.23
CA VAL A 224 -12.49 15.31 4.37
C VAL A 224 -13.20 16.04 5.51
N ARG A 225 -14.05 17.02 5.20
CA ARG A 225 -14.84 17.75 6.19
C ARG A 225 -15.80 16.83 6.94
N SER A 226 -16.45 15.90 6.24
CA SER A 226 -17.31 14.89 6.84
C SER A 226 -16.56 14.04 7.86
N LEU A 227 -15.39 13.50 7.47
CA LEU A 227 -14.55 12.69 8.35
C LEU A 227 -13.98 13.48 9.54
N TYR A 228 -13.61 14.74 9.31
CA TYR A 228 -13.15 15.64 10.36
C TYR A 228 -14.25 15.91 11.40
N ASN A 229 -15.47 16.20 10.98
CA ASN A 229 -16.62 16.44 11.85
C ASN A 229 -17.02 15.20 12.63
N LYS A 230 -16.86 14.00 12.07
CA LYS A 230 -17.04 12.71 12.75
C LYS A 230 -15.95 12.39 13.78
N GLY A 231 -14.87 13.17 13.81
CA GLY A 231 -13.76 13.01 14.75
C GLY A 231 -12.64 12.08 14.28
N PHE A 232 -12.76 11.46 13.11
CA PHE A 232 -11.75 10.51 12.60
C PHE A 232 -10.37 11.12 12.32
N MET A 233 -10.28 12.46 12.25
CA MET A 233 -9.01 13.18 12.02
C MET A 233 -8.40 13.74 13.32
N LYS A 234 -9.02 13.55 14.48
CA LYS A 234 -8.55 14.13 15.76
C LYS A 234 -7.45 13.31 16.39
N GLU A 235 -7.56 12.01 16.31
CA GLU A 235 -6.56 11.10 16.84
C GLU A 235 -5.65 10.58 15.72
N LYS A 236 -4.40 10.30 16.07
CA LYS A 236 -3.42 9.82 15.11
C LYS A 236 -3.66 8.34 14.80
N SER A 237 -4.27 8.08 13.67
CA SER A 237 -4.55 6.75 13.14
C SER A 237 -3.90 6.56 11.76
N THR A 238 -3.95 5.35 11.21
CA THR A 238 -3.50 5.10 9.84
C THR A 238 -4.35 5.89 8.84
N ALA A 239 -5.65 5.98 9.05
CA ALA A 239 -6.57 6.72 8.20
C ALA A 239 -6.35 8.24 8.28
N SER A 240 -6.16 8.80 9.49
CA SER A 240 -5.95 10.25 9.67
C SER A 240 -4.63 10.75 9.05
N GLU A 241 -3.63 9.87 8.92
CA GLU A 241 -2.34 10.16 8.27
C GLU A 241 -2.34 9.91 6.76
N ALA A 242 -3.49 9.51 6.18
CA ALA A 242 -3.60 9.24 4.77
C ALA A 242 -3.38 10.49 3.92
N ILE A 243 -2.66 10.31 2.80
CA ILE A 243 -2.47 11.36 1.80
C ILE A 243 -3.83 11.64 1.15
N GLY A 244 -4.17 12.91 1.04
CA GLY A 244 -5.47 13.37 0.55
C GLY A 244 -6.40 13.82 1.68
N TYR A 245 -6.06 13.51 2.93
CA TYR A 245 -6.88 13.86 4.09
C TYR A 245 -6.15 14.79 5.06
N LYS A 246 -5.01 14.38 5.57
CA LYS A 246 -4.23 15.17 6.52
C LYS A 246 -3.81 16.55 5.99
N GLU A 247 -3.63 16.66 4.69
CA GLU A 247 -3.23 17.92 4.05
C GLU A 247 -4.29 19.02 4.20
N PHE A 248 -5.57 18.65 4.36
CA PHE A 248 -6.69 19.61 4.45
C PHE A 248 -7.12 19.96 5.88
N VAL A 249 -6.60 19.28 6.91
CA VAL A 249 -6.90 19.62 8.31
C VAL A 249 -6.56 21.08 8.64
N PRO A 250 -5.41 21.65 8.24
CA PRO A 250 -5.10 23.06 8.49
C PRO A 250 -6.08 24.04 7.83
N TYR A 251 -6.61 23.70 6.65
CA TYR A 251 -7.65 24.50 6.00
C TYR A 251 -8.97 24.47 6.80
N LEU A 252 -9.40 23.29 7.26
CA LEU A 252 -10.62 23.15 8.05
C LEU A 252 -10.53 23.86 9.41
N GLU A 253 -9.32 23.99 9.95
CA GLU A 253 -9.03 24.74 11.18
C GLU A 253 -8.82 26.25 10.94
N GLY A 254 -8.92 26.74 9.70
CA GLY A 254 -8.74 28.16 9.34
C GLY A 254 -7.28 28.65 9.43
N LYS A 255 -6.30 27.75 9.45
CA LYS A 255 -4.86 28.05 9.59
C LYS A 255 -4.16 28.27 8.25
N GLU A 256 -4.68 27.73 7.18
CA GLU A 256 -4.08 27.79 5.84
C GLU A 256 -5.14 27.94 4.73
N SER A 257 -4.72 28.45 3.57
CA SER A 257 -5.58 28.52 2.39
C SER A 257 -5.81 27.17 1.75
N LEU A 258 -6.93 27.00 1.07
CA LEU A 258 -7.25 25.78 0.31
C LEU A 258 -6.18 25.50 -0.77
N GLU A 259 -5.72 26.53 -1.46
CA GLU A 259 -4.71 26.44 -2.52
C GLU A 259 -3.40 25.83 -1.98
N ASN A 260 -2.90 26.32 -0.83
CA ASN A 260 -1.70 25.77 -0.20
C ASN A 260 -1.87 24.28 0.19
N CYS A 261 -3.06 23.89 0.62
CA CYS A 261 -3.36 22.48 0.94
C CYS A 261 -3.38 21.60 -0.31
N ILE A 262 -3.93 22.09 -1.42
CA ILE A 262 -3.92 21.37 -2.72
C ILE A 262 -2.47 21.20 -3.23
N ASP A 263 -1.64 22.22 -3.19
CA ASP A 263 -0.23 22.14 -3.61
C ASP A 263 0.57 21.17 -2.74
N ARG A 264 0.28 21.16 -1.43
CA ARG A 264 0.85 20.19 -0.51
C ARG A 264 0.41 18.77 -0.85
N LEU A 265 -0.87 18.56 -1.19
CA LEU A 265 -1.38 17.26 -1.61
C LEU A 265 -0.70 16.78 -2.90
N LYS A 266 -0.56 17.65 -3.93
CA LYS A 266 0.19 17.32 -5.15
C LYS A 266 1.62 16.88 -4.82
N THR A 267 2.29 17.61 -3.95
CA THR A 267 3.67 17.32 -3.52
C THR A 267 3.76 15.99 -2.75
N SER A 268 2.87 15.75 -1.78
CA SER A 268 2.81 14.50 -1.00
C SER A 268 2.55 13.29 -1.91
N THR A 269 1.67 13.45 -2.91
CA THR A 269 1.32 12.39 -3.85
C THR A 269 2.48 12.07 -4.79
N ARG A 270 3.21 13.07 -5.30
CA ARG A 270 4.45 12.86 -6.10
C ARG A 270 5.52 12.13 -5.28
N GLN A 271 5.70 12.50 -4.01
CA GLN A 271 6.64 11.81 -3.12
C GLN A 271 6.21 10.36 -2.84
N TYR A 272 4.92 10.11 -2.70
CA TYR A 272 4.39 8.76 -2.55
C TYR A 272 4.63 7.92 -3.80
N ALA A 273 4.32 8.43 -4.98
CA ALA A 273 4.61 7.77 -6.26
C ALA A 273 6.11 7.42 -6.40
N LYS A 274 7.01 8.33 -6.00
CA LYS A 274 8.46 8.06 -5.99
C LYS A 274 8.81 6.89 -5.07
N ARG A 275 8.21 6.80 -3.87
CA ARG A 275 8.41 5.67 -2.95
C ARG A 275 7.92 4.35 -3.55
N GLN A 276 6.75 4.36 -4.21
CA GLN A 276 6.19 3.20 -4.89
C GLN A 276 7.13 2.72 -6.02
N MET A 277 7.59 3.63 -6.89
CA MET A 277 8.55 3.29 -7.95
C MET A 277 9.85 2.70 -7.37
N THR A 278 10.40 3.29 -6.30
CA THR A 278 11.60 2.77 -5.65
C THR A 278 11.39 1.34 -5.13
N TRP A 279 10.19 1.03 -4.65
CA TRP A 279 9.84 -0.31 -4.19
C TRP A 279 9.77 -1.31 -5.35
N PHE A 280 8.98 -1.00 -6.39
CA PHE A 280 8.69 -1.93 -7.48
C PHE A 280 9.89 -2.14 -8.40
N ASN A 281 10.72 -1.11 -8.66
CA ASN A 281 11.92 -1.23 -9.50
C ASN A 281 12.96 -2.24 -8.98
N LYS A 282 12.94 -2.56 -7.69
CA LYS A 282 13.88 -3.53 -7.09
C LYS A 282 13.45 -4.99 -7.26
N LYS A 283 12.26 -5.24 -7.79
CA LYS A 283 11.64 -6.57 -7.76
C LYS A 283 11.77 -7.37 -9.06
N GLY A 284 12.26 -6.76 -10.14
CA GLY A 284 12.43 -7.44 -11.44
C GLY A 284 11.11 -7.85 -12.10
N TYR A 285 10.01 -7.16 -11.82
CA TYR A 285 8.71 -7.44 -12.42
C TYR A 285 8.66 -7.07 -13.90
N ASN A 286 7.67 -7.60 -14.65
CA ASN A 286 7.40 -7.21 -16.02
C ASN A 286 6.90 -5.76 -16.07
N VAL A 287 7.72 -4.85 -16.60
CA VAL A 287 7.40 -3.41 -16.68
C VAL A 287 6.66 -3.13 -17.96
N ILE A 288 5.60 -2.33 -17.87
CA ILE A 288 4.89 -1.73 -19.00
C ILE A 288 4.95 -0.21 -18.85
N TYR A 289 5.51 0.47 -19.84
CA TYR A 289 5.55 1.93 -19.89
C TYR A 289 4.32 2.44 -20.64
N ILE A 290 3.32 2.93 -19.91
CA ILE A 290 2.01 3.32 -20.46
C ILE A 290 2.05 4.54 -21.38
N ASP A 291 3.15 5.26 -21.42
CA ASP A 291 3.40 6.37 -22.34
C ASP A 291 4.15 5.96 -23.63
N GLU A 292 4.52 4.69 -23.77
CA GLU A 292 5.20 4.16 -24.94
C GLU A 292 4.40 3.05 -25.64
N GLU A 293 3.57 2.30 -24.91
CA GLU A 293 2.90 1.10 -25.44
C GLU A 293 1.46 0.94 -24.93
N ASN A 294 0.67 0.15 -25.67
CA ASN A 294 -0.69 -0.20 -25.22
C ASN A 294 -0.62 -1.19 -24.04
N ALA A 295 -0.98 -0.72 -22.85
CA ALA A 295 -0.86 -1.50 -21.63
C ALA A 295 -1.66 -2.82 -21.67
N LEU A 296 -2.84 -2.86 -22.32
CA LEU A 296 -3.65 -4.08 -22.41
C LEU A 296 -3.01 -5.12 -23.33
N GLU A 297 -2.58 -4.72 -24.52
CA GLU A 297 -1.95 -5.62 -25.49
C GLU A 297 -0.68 -6.22 -24.90
N ARG A 298 0.17 -5.37 -24.32
CA ARG A 298 1.41 -5.83 -23.68
C ARG A 298 1.17 -6.74 -22.48
N ALA A 299 0.17 -6.45 -21.66
CA ALA A 299 -0.21 -7.31 -20.54
C ALA A 299 -0.65 -8.70 -21.03
N LEU A 300 -1.45 -8.77 -22.09
CA LEU A 300 -1.91 -10.03 -22.67
C LEU A 300 -0.73 -10.86 -23.24
N GLU A 301 0.25 -10.23 -23.86
CA GLU A 301 1.48 -10.90 -24.32
C GLU A 301 2.27 -11.51 -23.15
N ILE A 302 2.50 -10.72 -22.08
CA ILE A 302 3.19 -11.18 -20.87
C ILE A 302 2.46 -12.38 -20.23
N ILE A 303 1.13 -12.29 -20.10
CA ILE A 303 0.33 -13.37 -19.50
C ILE A 303 0.39 -14.65 -20.36
N LYS A 304 0.30 -14.53 -21.69
CA LYS A 304 0.42 -15.66 -22.63
C LYS A 304 1.83 -16.26 -22.63
N GLY A 305 2.86 -15.43 -22.64
CA GLY A 305 4.26 -15.87 -22.60
C GLY A 305 4.59 -16.72 -21.36
N ASN A 306 3.99 -16.39 -20.21
CA ASN A 306 4.10 -17.18 -18.99
C ASN A 306 3.19 -18.43 -18.96
N GLN A 307 2.42 -18.73 -20.02
CA GLN A 307 1.64 -19.99 -20.13
C GLN A 307 2.44 -21.13 -20.72
N ASN A 308 3.54 -20.82 -21.42
CA ASN A 308 4.32 -21.77 -22.20
C ASN A 308 5.67 -22.16 -21.54
N GLY A 309 5.92 -21.74 -20.31
CA GLY A 309 7.09 -22.09 -19.50
C GLY A 309 6.68 -22.86 -18.24
#